data_fb3828b477c75a52d3a45b6151f93233
#
_entry.id   fb3828b477c75a52d3a45b6151f93233
#
_cell.length_a   1.000
_cell.length_b   1.000
_cell.length_c   1.000
_cell.angle_alpha   90.00
_cell.angle_beta   90.00
_cell.angle_gamma   90.00
#
_symmetry.space_group_name_H-M   'P 1'
#
loop_
_entity.id
_entity.type
_entity.pdbx_description
1 polymer ?
#
loop_
_entity_poly.entity_id
_entity_poly.type
_entity_poly.pdbx_seq_one_letter_code
_entity_poly.pdbx_strand_id
1 'polypeptide(L)'
;MKSFIKKQQFNYIKRCLFDLNNTFINCSDPNIINVSKLIAQDKILSCFDKLSEGEKEILNISKITTPLHIDIYLNDLNIYVFGMENITKNQLVKIFKKEKKLKIPNLDIKDKKLVYLGWIDEATKKLLITYNLNGNLLGMSCRLTESKPNSSNICTLCNHIGNSAEVGFVSPICKPKNQDDYKSLGFYICLN
;
A
#
# COMPACT_ATOMS: atom_id res chain seq x y z
N MET A 1 -18.22 -15.28 -5.05
CA MET A 1 -17.90 -14.74 -3.70
C MET A 1 -17.62 -13.26 -3.84
N LYS A 2 -18.03 -12.41 -2.88
CA LYS A 2 -17.80 -10.96 -2.93
C LYS A 2 -16.33 -10.64 -2.61
N SER A 3 -15.77 -9.56 -3.21
CA SER A 3 -14.41 -9.10 -2.86
C SER A 3 -14.35 -8.71 -1.37
N PHE A 4 -13.36 -9.25 -0.63
CA PHE A 4 -13.20 -9.05 0.80
C PHE A 4 -11.80 -8.59 1.21
N ILE A 5 -10.83 -8.62 0.29
CA ILE A 5 -9.43 -8.26 0.53
C ILE A 5 -9.21 -6.81 0.10
N LYS A 6 -8.89 -5.91 1.03
CA LYS A 6 -8.45 -4.55 0.70
C LYS A 6 -7.13 -4.58 -0.06
N LYS A 7 -6.92 -3.67 -1.00
CA LYS A 7 -5.67 -3.63 -1.78
C LYS A 7 -4.42 -3.54 -0.90
N GLN A 8 -4.46 -2.81 0.21
CA GLN A 8 -3.34 -2.76 1.18
C GLN A 8 -3.05 -4.12 1.84
N GLN A 9 -4.11 -4.90 2.16
CA GLN A 9 -3.96 -6.25 2.71
C GLN A 9 -3.35 -7.19 1.66
N PHE A 10 -3.80 -7.10 0.41
CA PHE A 10 -3.20 -7.85 -0.69
C PHE A 10 -1.71 -7.55 -0.88
N ASN A 11 -1.31 -6.28 -0.81
CA ASN A 11 0.10 -5.92 -0.89
C ASN A 11 0.90 -6.45 0.31
N TYR A 12 0.29 -6.48 1.51
CA TYR A 12 0.91 -7.09 2.68
C TYR A 12 1.07 -8.60 2.51
N ILE A 13 0.06 -9.29 1.98
CA ILE A 13 0.14 -10.72 1.61
C ILE A 13 1.29 -10.95 0.63
N LYS A 14 1.38 -10.14 -0.43
CA LYS A 14 2.51 -10.21 -1.39
C LYS A 14 3.86 -10.11 -0.69
N ARG A 15 4.00 -9.21 0.28
CA ARG A 15 5.23 -9.05 1.06
C ARG A 15 5.53 -10.29 1.90
N CYS A 16 4.54 -10.84 2.61
CA CYS A 16 4.73 -12.08 3.38
C CYS A 16 5.17 -13.25 2.50
N LEU A 17 4.59 -13.34 1.29
CA LEU A 17 4.96 -14.38 0.33
C LEU A 17 6.30 -14.12 -0.36
N PHE A 18 6.72 -12.87 -0.49
CA PHE A 18 8.08 -12.53 -0.94
C PHE A 18 9.13 -12.99 0.07
N ASP A 19 8.89 -12.79 1.38
CA ASP A 19 9.76 -13.30 2.43
C ASP A 19 9.83 -14.85 2.41
N LEU A 20 8.69 -15.51 2.21
CA LEU A 20 8.62 -16.97 2.06
C LEU A 20 9.36 -17.45 0.80
N ASN A 21 9.23 -16.73 -0.32
CA ASN A 21 9.97 -17.01 -1.55
C ASN A 21 11.49 -16.98 -1.33
N ASN A 22 11.98 -15.98 -0.60
CA ASN A 22 13.38 -15.89 -0.24
C ASN A 22 13.84 -17.10 0.60
N THR A 23 12.96 -17.62 1.46
CA THR A 23 13.25 -18.85 2.20
C THR A 23 13.34 -20.06 1.27
N PHE A 24 12.43 -20.23 0.31
CA PHE A 24 12.51 -21.33 -0.68
C PHE A 24 13.79 -21.30 -1.51
N ILE A 25 14.28 -20.10 -1.85
CA ILE A 25 15.49 -19.93 -2.67
C ILE A 25 16.77 -20.20 -1.86
N ASN A 26 16.82 -19.75 -0.61
CA ASN A 26 18.05 -19.70 0.17
C ASN A 26 18.17 -20.80 1.24
N CYS A 27 17.14 -21.62 1.44
CA CYS A 27 17.12 -22.66 2.46
C CYS A 27 16.63 -23.98 1.89
N SER A 28 17.37 -25.06 2.19
CA SER A 28 17.00 -26.43 1.83
C SER A 28 16.48 -27.26 3.01
N ASP A 29 16.48 -26.72 4.22
CA ASP A 29 15.97 -27.42 5.40
C ASP A 29 14.43 -27.38 5.43
N PRO A 30 13.75 -28.54 5.33
CA PRO A 30 12.29 -28.59 5.32
C PRO A 30 11.65 -28.04 6.61
N ASN A 31 12.32 -28.14 7.75
CA ASN A 31 11.79 -27.65 9.02
C ASN A 31 11.77 -26.13 9.02
N ILE A 32 12.83 -25.47 8.55
CA ILE A 32 12.90 -24.01 8.44
C ILE A 32 11.85 -23.51 7.45
N ILE A 33 11.71 -24.18 6.30
CA ILE A 33 10.67 -23.86 5.30
C ILE A 33 9.26 -23.96 5.90
N ASN A 34 8.98 -25.04 6.63
CA ASN A 34 7.67 -25.23 7.27
C ASN A 34 7.38 -24.16 8.34
N VAL A 35 8.36 -23.84 9.18
CA VAL A 35 8.20 -22.77 10.18
C VAL A 35 7.98 -21.43 9.52
N SER A 36 8.74 -21.07 8.48
CA SER A 36 8.57 -19.84 7.72
C SER A 36 7.18 -19.75 7.07
N LYS A 37 6.65 -20.88 6.60
CA LYS A 37 5.31 -20.98 6.03
C LYS A 37 4.21 -20.75 7.08
N LEU A 38 4.35 -21.33 8.27
CA LEU A 38 3.44 -21.11 9.38
C LEU A 38 3.43 -19.64 9.82
N ILE A 39 4.61 -19.03 9.93
CA ILE A 39 4.76 -17.61 10.26
C ILE A 39 4.09 -16.74 9.19
N ALA A 40 4.28 -17.04 7.90
CA ALA A 40 3.64 -16.31 6.81
C ALA A 40 2.12 -16.45 6.86
N GLN A 41 1.59 -17.66 7.11
CA GLN A 41 0.16 -17.92 7.26
C GLN A 41 -0.45 -17.11 8.41
N ASP A 42 0.20 -17.12 9.57
CA ASP A 42 -0.26 -16.36 10.74
C ASP A 42 -0.28 -14.85 10.47
N LYS A 43 0.79 -14.31 9.88
CA LYS A 43 0.86 -12.90 9.46
C LYS A 43 -0.25 -12.53 8.46
N ILE A 44 -0.55 -13.40 7.50
CA ILE A 44 -1.62 -13.17 6.52
C ILE A 44 -2.99 -13.12 7.20
N LEU A 45 -3.28 -14.08 8.06
CA LEU A 45 -4.57 -14.12 8.77
C LEU A 45 -4.74 -12.96 9.75
N SER A 46 -3.66 -12.56 10.43
CA SER A 46 -3.67 -11.47 11.43
C SER A 46 -3.97 -10.08 10.85
N CYS A 47 -3.86 -9.89 9.53
CA CYS A 47 -4.22 -8.61 8.93
C CYS A 47 -5.74 -8.41 8.69
N PHE A 48 -6.56 -9.37 9.14
CA PHE A 48 -8.01 -9.32 9.04
C PHE A 48 -8.65 -9.38 10.42
N ASP A 49 -9.60 -8.50 10.71
CA ASP A 49 -10.31 -8.48 12.00
C ASP A 49 -11.28 -9.67 12.15
N LYS A 50 -11.95 -10.05 11.05
CA LYS A 50 -12.92 -11.16 11.01
C LYS A 50 -12.87 -11.83 9.65
N LEU A 51 -12.85 -13.15 9.65
CA LEU A 51 -12.89 -14.00 8.46
C LEU A 51 -13.92 -15.12 8.67
N SER A 52 -14.70 -15.39 7.64
CA SER A 52 -15.49 -16.62 7.53
C SER A 52 -14.59 -17.82 7.22
N GLU A 53 -15.06 -19.04 7.44
CA GLU A 53 -14.29 -20.26 7.12
C GLU A 53 -13.93 -20.34 5.62
N GLY A 54 -14.84 -19.93 4.72
CA GLY A 54 -14.55 -19.90 3.29
C GLY A 54 -13.47 -18.88 2.92
N GLU A 55 -13.41 -17.73 3.60
CA GLU A 55 -12.35 -16.73 3.39
C GLU A 55 -10.99 -17.20 3.95
N LYS A 56 -10.98 -17.91 5.08
CA LYS A 56 -9.78 -18.55 5.61
C LYS A 56 -9.23 -19.60 4.66
N GLU A 57 -10.10 -20.39 4.02
CA GLU A 57 -9.67 -21.39 3.02
C GLU A 57 -9.04 -20.73 1.78
N ILE A 58 -9.60 -19.61 1.31
CA ILE A 58 -9.01 -18.82 0.21
C ILE A 58 -7.63 -18.26 0.60
N LEU A 59 -7.45 -17.85 1.86
CA LEU A 59 -6.19 -17.32 2.38
C LEU A 59 -5.19 -18.39 2.82
N ASN A 60 -5.54 -19.68 2.68
CA ASN A 60 -4.71 -20.78 3.07
C ASN A 60 -3.54 -20.99 2.10
N ILE A 61 -2.31 -20.87 2.61
CA ILE A 61 -1.08 -21.07 1.82
C ILE A 61 -0.47 -22.46 1.97
N SER A 62 -1.18 -23.43 2.55
CA SER A 62 -0.67 -24.79 2.77
C SER A 62 -0.17 -25.47 1.49
N LYS A 63 -0.81 -25.22 0.36
CA LYS A 63 -0.50 -25.75 -0.96
C LYS A 63 0.71 -25.09 -1.65
N ILE A 64 1.23 -24.00 -1.11
CA ILE A 64 2.42 -23.32 -1.64
C ILE A 64 3.67 -24.10 -1.22
N THR A 65 4.34 -24.74 -2.15
CA THR A 65 5.54 -25.54 -1.93
C THR A 65 6.73 -25.10 -2.77
N THR A 66 6.49 -24.21 -3.74
CA THR A 66 7.52 -23.69 -4.67
C THR A 66 7.27 -22.21 -4.96
N PRO A 67 8.28 -21.48 -5.45
CA PRO A 67 8.10 -20.09 -5.92
C PRO A 67 6.97 -19.94 -6.95
N LEU A 68 6.83 -20.86 -7.89
CA LEU A 68 5.78 -20.80 -8.92
C LEU A 68 4.36 -20.82 -8.32
N HIS A 69 4.16 -21.58 -7.25
CA HIS A 69 2.85 -21.62 -6.57
C HIS A 69 2.47 -20.28 -5.93
N ILE A 70 3.44 -19.43 -5.61
CA ILE A 70 3.19 -18.07 -5.09
C ILE A 70 2.54 -17.21 -6.17
N ASP A 71 3.06 -17.22 -7.38
CA ASP A 71 2.51 -16.40 -8.47
C ASP A 71 1.10 -16.85 -8.86
N ILE A 72 0.87 -18.17 -8.94
CA ILE A 72 -0.47 -18.73 -9.18
C ILE A 72 -1.43 -18.28 -8.09
N TYR A 73 -1.06 -18.46 -6.83
CA TYR A 73 -1.88 -18.09 -5.69
C TYR A 73 -2.22 -16.59 -5.68
N LEU A 74 -1.26 -15.71 -5.96
CA LEU A 74 -1.49 -14.27 -6.01
C LEU A 74 -2.42 -13.87 -7.16
N ASN A 75 -2.33 -14.53 -8.31
CA ASN A 75 -3.24 -14.29 -9.42
C ASN A 75 -4.67 -14.72 -9.08
N ASP A 76 -4.85 -15.90 -8.48
CA ASP A 76 -6.15 -16.40 -8.04
C ASP A 76 -6.76 -15.49 -6.95
N LEU A 77 -5.92 -15.01 -6.02
CA LEU A 77 -6.36 -14.14 -4.95
C LEU A 77 -6.82 -12.76 -5.44
N ASN A 78 -6.29 -12.29 -6.57
CA ASN A 78 -6.57 -10.95 -7.10
C ASN A 78 -8.06 -10.71 -7.42
N ILE A 79 -8.84 -11.73 -7.71
CA ILE A 79 -10.29 -11.58 -7.97
C ILE A 79 -11.07 -11.14 -6.72
N TYR A 80 -10.56 -11.44 -5.53
CA TYR A 80 -11.16 -11.06 -4.25
C TYR A 80 -10.72 -9.70 -3.74
N VAL A 81 -9.80 -9.03 -4.48
CA VAL A 81 -9.23 -7.74 -4.06
C VAL A 81 -10.10 -6.59 -4.54
N PHE A 82 -10.31 -5.60 -3.66
CA PHE A 82 -10.93 -4.32 -3.99
C PHE A 82 -10.03 -3.15 -3.57
N GLY A 83 -10.17 -2.05 -4.29
CA GLY A 83 -9.47 -0.79 -4.00
C GLY A 83 -10.36 0.20 -3.25
N MET A 84 -9.84 1.43 -3.10
CA MET A 84 -10.60 2.52 -2.55
C MET A 84 -11.79 2.89 -3.46
N GLU A 85 -12.81 3.47 -2.86
CA GLU A 85 -13.95 4.02 -3.61
C GLU A 85 -13.54 5.18 -4.53
N ASN A 86 -14.31 5.38 -5.59
CA ASN A 86 -14.08 6.49 -6.51
C ASN A 86 -14.24 7.83 -5.81
N ILE A 87 -13.30 8.74 -6.07
CA ILE A 87 -13.31 10.09 -5.55
C ILE A 87 -13.74 11.06 -6.65
N THR A 88 -14.61 12.00 -6.32
CA THR A 88 -15.07 13.03 -7.24
C THR A 88 -14.17 14.27 -7.20
N LYS A 89 -14.15 15.04 -8.29
CA LYS A 89 -13.45 16.34 -8.34
C LYS A 89 -13.88 17.28 -7.21
N ASN A 90 -15.19 17.34 -6.91
CA ASN A 90 -15.72 18.20 -5.85
C ASN A 90 -15.22 17.81 -4.46
N GLN A 91 -15.04 16.51 -4.20
CA GLN A 91 -14.44 16.03 -2.95
C GLN A 91 -12.97 16.47 -2.83
N LEU A 92 -12.19 16.34 -3.91
CA LEU A 92 -10.78 16.79 -3.91
C LEU A 92 -10.65 18.30 -3.68
N VAL A 93 -11.48 19.12 -4.34
CA VAL A 93 -11.50 20.58 -4.13
C VAL A 93 -11.82 20.94 -2.67
N LYS A 94 -12.77 20.23 -2.05
CA LYS A 94 -13.11 20.45 -0.63
C LYS A 94 -11.97 20.07 0.30
N ILE A 95 -11.28 18.96 0.03
CA ILE A 95 -10.16 18.45 0.84
C ILE A 95 -8.96 19.41 0.74
N PHE A 96 -8.60 19.82 -0.47
CA PHE A 96 -7.43 20.65 -0.74
C PHE A 96 -7.78 22.15 -0.92
N LYS A 97 -8.82 22.64 -0.24
CA LYS A 97 -9.26 24.05 -0.33
C LYS A 97 -8.18 25.11 -0.04
N LYS A 98 -7.07 24.72 0.60
CA LYS A 98 -5.94 25.61 0.92
C LYS A 98 -4.89 25.63 -0.20
N GLU A 99 -4.93 24.70 -1.14
CA GLU A 99 -4.01 24.67 -2.28
C GLU A 99 -4.53 25.61 -3.37
N LYS A 100 -3.80 26.70 -3.58
CA LYS A 100 -4.11 27.67 -4.65
C LYS A 100 -3.77 27.00 -6.00
N LYS A 101 -4.69 27.08 -6.97
CA LYS A 101 -4.53 26.52 -8.34
C LYS A 101 -4.36 24.99 -8.35
N LEU A 102 -5.13 24.26 -7.53
CA LEU A 102 -5.13 22.80 -7.48
C LEU A 102 -5.34 22.20 -8.89
N LYS A 103 -4.35 21.49 -9.39
CA LYS A 103 -4.48 20.66 -10.60
C LYS A 103 -4.96 19.29 -10.17
N ILE A 104 -6.15 18.91 -10.64
CA ILE A 104 -6.74 17.59 -10.33
C ILE A 104 -6.27 16.61 -11.40
N PRO A 105 -5.78 15.41 -10.99
CA PRO A 105 -5.36 14.39 -11.94
C PRO A 105 -6.54 13.79 -12.70
N ASN A 106 -6.26 13.01 -13.73
CA ASN A 106 -7.29 12.19 -14.36
C ASN A 106 -7.85 11.20 -13.34
N LEU A 107 -9.17 11.25 -13.08
CA LEU A 107 -9.88 10.41 -12.13
C LEU A 107 -10.47 9.15 -12.76
N ASP A 108 -10.14 8.84 -14.00
CA ASP A 108 -10.53 7.60 -14.65
C ASP A 108 -9.67 6.44 -14.13
N ILE A 109 -10.02 6.00 -12.92
CA ILE A 109 -9.30 4.96 -12.16
C ILE A 109 -10.16 3.71 -11.92
N LYS A 110 -11.25 3.57 -12.68
CA LYS A 110 -12.27 2.52 -12.44
C LYS A 110 -11.69 1.10 -12.36
N ASP A 111 -10.64 0.82 -13.14
CA ASP A 111 -10.00 -0.48 -13.19
C ASP A 111 -8.77 -0.60 -12.27
N LYS A 112 -8.39 0.50 -11.60
CA LYS A 112 -7.23 0.50 -10.71
C LYS A 112 -7.65 0.26 -9.27
N LYS A 113 -7.22 -0.86 -8.71
CA LYS A 113 -7.42 -1.18 -7.29
C LYS A 113 -6.43 -0.37 -6.44
N LEU A 114 -6.70 0.91 -6.23
CA LEU A 114 -5.83 1.81 -5.46
C LEU A 114 -6.08 1.67 -3.96
N VAL A 115 -5.04 1.89 -3.14
CA VAL A 115 -5.15 2.07 -1.69
C VAL A 115 -5.51 3.51 -1.36
N TYR A 116 -4.92 4.45 -2.08
CA TYR A 116 -5.12 5.90 -1.97
C TYR A 116 -4.90 6.54 -3.34
N LEU A 117 -5.39 7.75 -3.52
CA LEU A 117 -5.09 8.57 -4.69
C LEU A 117 -3.95 9.53 -4.33
N GLY A 118 -2.82 9.41 -5.05
CA GLY A 118 -1.68 10.31 -4.94
C GLY A 118 -1.33 10.90 -6.29
N TRP A 119 -0.90 12.17 -6.32
CA TRP A 119 -0.36 12.79 -7.53
C TRP A 119 0.60 13.92 -7.20
N ILE A 120 1.55 14.14 -8.08
CA ILE A 120 2.52 15.24 -7.95
C ILE A 120 1.92 16.48 -8.63
N ASP A 121 1.84 17.58 -7.89
CA ASP A 121 1.60 18.89 -8.46
C ASP A 121 2.96 19.48 -8.91
N GLU A 122 3.20 19.43 -10.21
CA GLU A 122 4.47 19.86 -10.80
C GLU A 122 4.77 21.35 -10.56
N ALA A 123 3.75 22.19 -10.45
CA ALA A 123 3.92 23.62 -10.23
C ALA A 123 4.46 23.95 -8.84
N THR A 124 4.07 23.16 -7.82
CA THR A 124 4.46 23.36 -6.43
C THR A 124 5.47 22.32 -5.94
N LYS A 125 5.80 21.31 -6.76
CA LYS A 125 6.66 20.17 -6.40
C LYS A 125 6.19 19.45 -5.13
N LYS A 126 4.85 19.37 -4.95
CA LYS A 126 4.22 18.70 -3.82
C LYS A 126 3.58 17.40 -4.26
N LEU A 127 3.68 16.39 -3.42
CA LEU A 127 2.82 15.21 -3.53
C LEU A 127 1.53 15.46 -2.76
N LEU A 128 0.39 15.38 -3.43
CA LEU A 128 -0.93 15.46 -2.84
C LEU A 128 -1.49 14.05 -2.72
N ILE A 129 -2.01 13.72 -1.55
CA ILE A 129 -2.49 12.37 -1.22
C ILE A 129 -3.89 12.48 -0.65
N THR A 130 -4.79 11.62 -1.13
CA THR A 130 -6.13 11.47 -0.56
C THR A 130 -6.35 10.01 -0.19
N TYR A 131 -6.75 9.79 1.05
CA TYR A 131 -6.99 8.48 1.64
C TYR A 131 -8.35 8.43 2.34
N ASN A 132 -9.07 7.32 2.19
CA ASN A 132 -10.32 7.10 2.91
C ASN A 132 -10.02 6.31 4.21
N LEU A 133 -10.10 7.00 5.34
CA LEU A 133 -9.96 6.39 6.65
C LEU A 133 -11.35 6.24 7.29
N ASN A 134 -11.87 5.01 7.32
CA ASN A 134 -13.15 4.67 7.94
C ASN A 134 -14.32 5.55 7.45
N GLY A 135 -14.42 5.76 6.15
CA GLY A 135 -15.47 6.59 5.53
C GLY A 135 -15.14 8.09 5.48
N ASN A 136 -14.09 8.54 6.17
CA ASN A 136 -13.66 9.93 6.14
C ASN A 136 -12.54 10.13 5.12
N LEU A 137 -12.77 10.97 4.14
CA LEU A 137 -11.76 11.36 3.16
C LEU A 137 -10.80 12.37 3.77
N LEU A 138 -9.54 11.99 3.87
CA LEU A 138 -8.44 12.81 4.37
C LEU A 138 -7.53 13.23 3.23
N GLY A 139 -7.04 14.45 3.26
CA GLY A 139 -6.05 14.97 2.33
C GLY A 139 -4.76 15.37 3.03
N MET A 140 -3.64 15.11 2.38
CA MET A 140 -2.33 15.45 2.88
C MET A 140 -1.49 16.03 1.75
N SER A 141 -0.84 17.18 2.01
CA SER A 141 0.15 17.78 1.11
C SER A 141 1.55 17.49 1.68
N CYS A 142 2.40 16.89 0.87
CA CYS A 142 3.75 16.50 1.27
C CYS A 142 4.81 17.18 0.41
N ARG A 143 5.97 17.49 1.02
CA ARG A 143 7.20 17.81 0.29
C ARG A 143 7.85 16.52 -0.15
N LEU A 144 8.30 16.48 -1.40
CA LEU A 144 9.16 15.42 -1.91
C LEU A 144 10.58 15.70 -1.47
N THR A 145 11.26 14.68 -1.00
CA THR A 145 12.70 14.72 -0.69
C THR A 145 13.44 13.86 -1.70
N GLU A 146 14.57 14.30 -2.16
CA GLU A 146 15.41 13.51 -3.04
C GLU A 146 15.81 12.21 -2.35
N SER A 147 15.50 11.08 -2.99
CA SER A 147 15.84 9.76 -2.50
C SER A 147 17.19 9.32 -3.07
N LYS A 148 17.94 8.54 -2.28
CA LYS A 148 19.17 7.92 -2.79
C LYS A 148 18.83 7.00 -3.96
N PRO A 149 19.53 7.08 -5.09
CA PRO A 149 19.31 6.15 -6.20
C PRO A 149 19.56 4.71 -5.74
N ASN A 150 18.82 3.77 -6.33
CA ASN A 150 18.95 2.31 -6.12
C ASN A 150 18.57 1.79 -4.73
N SER A 151 17.83 2.54 -3.91
CA SER A 151 17.24 1.98 -2.69
C SER A 151 15.90 1.32 -3.00
N SER A 152 15.67 0.14 -2.40
CA SER A 152 14.35 -0.49 -2.37
C SER A 152 13.63 -0.02 -1.11
N ASN A 153 12.43 0.53 -1.27
CA ASN A 153 11.65 1.14 -0.19
C ASN A 153 10.27 0.49 -0.10
N ILE A 154 9.66 0.58 1.08
CA ILE A 154 8.31 0.07 1.32
C ILE A 154 7.38 1.25 1.57
N CYS A 155 6.31 1.34 0.81
CA CYS A 155 5.27 2.34 1.02
C CYS A 155 4.55 2.09 2.36
N THR A 156 4.54 3.08 3.22
CA THR A 156 3.92 3.00 4.55
C THR A 156 2.40 2.80 4.50
N LEU A 157 1.74 3.32 3.46
CA LEU A 157 0.27 3.25 3.36
C LEU A 157 -0.22 1.99 2.64
N CYS A 158 0.48 1.54 1.60
CA CYS A 158 -0.03 0.44 0.78
C CYS A 158 0.82 -0.83 0.83
N ASN A 159 1.93 -0.85 1.57
CA ASN A 159 2.87 -1.98 1.67
C ASN A 159 3.51 -2.40 0.32
N HIS A 160 3.42 -1.56 -0.71
CA HIS A 160 4.11 -1.82 -1.98
C HIS A 160 5.62 -1.66 -1.79
N ILE A 161 6.39 -2.60 -2.33
CA ILE A 161 7.85 -2.53 -2.41
C ILE A 161 8.22 -2.00 -3.78
N GLY A 162 9.00 -0.94 -3.83
CA GLY A 162 9.46 -0.35 -5.08
C GLY A 162 10.82 0.31 -4.95
N ASN A 163 11.42 0.64 -6.08
CA ASN A 163 12.66 1.41 -6.11
C ASN A 163 12.41 2.89 -5.74
N SER A 164 13.47 3.67 -5.62
CA SER A 164 13.39 5.08 -5.22
C SER A 164 12.58 5.99 -6.15
N ALA A 165 12.37 5.59 -7.42
CA ALA A 165 11.52 6.32 -8.36
C ALA A 165 10.02 5.97 -8.19
N GLU A 166 9.73 4.80 -7.64
CA GLU A 166 8.36 4.33 -7.38
C GLU A 166 7.90 4.65 -5.96
N VAL A 167 8.79 4.51 -4.98
CA VAL A 167 8.51 4.73 -3.55
C VAL A 167 9.53 5.72 -2.99
N GLY A 168 9.13 6.98 -2.89
CA GLY A 168 9.95 8.09 -2.43
C GLY A 168 9.71 8.48 -0.98
N PHE A 169 10.69 9.17 -0.40
CA PHE A 169 10.56 9.74 0.94
C PHE A 169 9.84 11.09 0.88
N VAL A 170 8.84 11.27 1.72
CA VAL A 170 8.03 12.48 1.78
C VAL A 170 7.89 12.99 3.21
N SER A 171 7.69 14.30 3.33
CA SER A 171 7.41 14.96 4.60
C SER A 171 6.10 15.75 4.50
N PRO A 172 5.06 15.45 5.32
CA PRO A 172 3.83 16.22 5.37
C PRO A 172 4.09 17.68 5.72
N ILE A 173 3.35 18.56 5.05
CA ILE A 173 3.38 20.00 5.33
C ILE A 173 2.43 20.27 6.50
N CYS A 174 2.98 20.25 7.72
CA CYS A 174 2.25 20.58 8.94
C CYS A 174 2.32 22.07 9.22
N LYS A 175 1.21 22.68 9.70
CA LYS A 175 1.27 24.03 10.26
C LYS A 175 1.77 23.92 11.70
N PRO A 176 2.82 24.64 12.10
CA PRO A 176 3.22 24.71 13.49
C PRO A 176 2.08 25.34 14.31
N LYS A 177 1.87 24.88 15.54
CA LYS A 177 0.91 25.48 16.47
C LYS A 177 1.43 26.82 17.00
N ASN A 178 2.74 26.91 17.24
CA ASN A 178 3.47 28.11 17.66
C ASN A 178 4.67 28.33 16.75
N GLN A 179 5.27 29.53 16.74
CA GLN A 179 6.43 29.85 15.88
C GLN A 179 7.65 28.95 16.14
N ASP A 180 7.80 28.45 17.36
CA ASP A 180 8.94 27.62 17.78
C ASP A 180 8.67 26.11 17.70
N ASP A 181 7.45 25.69 17.35
CA ASP A 181 7.06 24.28 17.23
C ASP A 181 7.48 23.74 15.87
N TYR A 182 8.60 23.02 15.83
CA TYR A 182 9.02 22.26 14.65
C TYR A 182 8.74 20.77 14.83
N LYS A 183 7.74 20.25 14.13
CA LYS A 183 7.52 18.82 13.97
C LYS A 183 7.88 18.39 12.56
N SER A 184 8.90 17.58 12.42
CA SER A 184 9.21 16.89 11.17
C SER A 184 8.77 15.44 11.27
N LEU A 185 7.90 15.02 10.36
CA LEU A 185 7.50 13.63 10.15
C LEU A 185 7.86 13.27 8.71
N GLY A 186 8.47 12.11 8.50
CA GLY A 186 8.76 11.63 7.17
C GLY A 186 8.44 10.15 7.05
N PHE A 187 8.02 9.72 5.85
CA PHE A 187 7.72 8.33 5.55
C PHE A 187 7.85 8.05 4.05
N TYR A 188 7.97 6.78 3.72
CA TYR A 188 8.02 6.32 2.33
C TYR A 188 6.62 6.10 1.77
N ILE A 189 6.39 6.55 0.52
CA ILE A 189 5.10 6.43 -0.16
C ILE A 189 5.28 6.25 -1.67
N CYS A 190 4.35 5.57 -2.33
CA CYS A 190 4.35 5.50 -3.79
C CYS A 190 4.14 6.89 -4.39
N LEU A 191 4.93 7.21 -5.41
CA LEU A 191 4.90 8.49 -6.13
C LEU A 191 3.91 8.48 -7.31
N ASN A 192 3.48 7.27 -7.76
CA ASN A 192 2.57 7.02 -8.88
C ASN A 192 1.33 6.27 -8.42
#